data_c5b83a81b371aec59ce81a80137867cc
#
_entry.id   c5b83a81b371aec59ce81a80137867cc
#
_cell.length_a   1.000
_cell.length_b   1.000
_cell.length_c   1.000
_cell.angle_alpha   90.00
_cell.angle_beta   90.00
_cell.angle_gamma   90.00
#
_symmetry.space_group_name_H-M   'P 1'
#
loop_
_entity.id
_entity.type
_entity.pdbx_description
1 polymer ?
#
loop_
_entity_poly.entity_id
_entity_poly.type
_entity_poly.pdbx_seq_one_letter_code
_entity_poly.pdbx_strand_id
1 'polypeptide(L)'
;AISLLGGLLAGVTGVAMLVSPTTAEEPTAEGLAPVDVLQVSGLFDEVTVDSITDAIAAAEAGGSQALILQINTRGAVVSESTMRDLLQRVADADVAVGLWVGPAKAARVYGTPAQLFGVADATAMVAGSRIGHTGELLRLDGATIELGRGADTLKNGSMTFTDARAAGVLRLNPDRAIPDTGVPTVRSMILEMDGLVLDDGTVLDTVAEEPDAEGVTQ
;
A
#
# COMPACT_ATOMS: atom_id res chain seq x y z
N ALA A 1 -20.06 30.51 -83.81
CA ALA A 1 -19.13 29.61 -84.46
C ALA A 1 -18.54 28.63 -83.44
N ILE A 2 -19.02 27.38 -83.49
CA ILE A 2 -18.26 26.14 -83.78
C ILE A 2 -17.11 25.87 -82.79
N SER A 3 -17.02 24.80 -82.04
CA SER A 3 -17.04 23.40 -82.40
C SER A 3 -17.04 22.49 -81.15
N LEU A 4 -17.70 21.37 -81.30
CA LEU A 4 -17.61 20.16 -80.50
C LEU A 4 -16.17 19.65 -80.43
N LEU A 5 -15.80 19.05 -79.31
CA LEU A 5 -15.10 17.74 -79.29
C LEU A 5 -15.29 17.05 -77.91
N GLY A 6 -15.76 15.85 -78.01
CA GLY A 6 -16.03 14.97 -76.94
C GLY A 6 -14.77 14.36 -76.31
N GLY A 7 -14.86 14.04 -75.09
CA GLY A 7 -13.86 13.32 -74.34
C GLY A 7 -14.55 12.32 -73.42
N LEU A 8 -14.38 11.08 -73.75
CA LEU A 8 -14.83 9.87 -73.08
C LEU A 8 -14.17 9.76 -71.70
N LEU A 9 -14.92 9.89 -70.61
CA LEU A 9 -14.40 9.61 -69.28
C LEU A 9 -14.70 8.16 -68.93
N ALA A 10 -13.65 7.35 -68.92
CA ALA A 10 -13.68 6.00 -68.37
C ALA A 10 -13.84 6.09 -66.86
N GLY A 11 -14.91 5.54 -66.31
CA GLY A 11 -15.14 5.43 -64.91
C GLY A 11 -14.21 4.36 -64.25
N VAL A 12 -13.33 4.80 -63.40
CA VAL A 12 -12.61 3.92 -62.48
C VAL A 12 -13.42 3.85 -61.22
N THR A 13 -14.13 2.75 -61.03
CA THR A 13 -14.81 2.40 -59.77
C THR A 13 -13.74 1.97 -58.75
N GLY A 14 -13.27 2.91 -57.98
CA GLY A 14 -12.42 2.61 -56.82
C GLY A 14 -13.27 1.99 -55.69
N VAL A 15 -13.08 0.70 -55.46
CA VAL A 15 -13.58 0.03 -54.26
C VAL A 15 -12.75 0.54 -53.09
N ALA A 16 -13.27 1.46 -52.32
CA ALA A 16 -12.71 1.84 -51.04
C ALA A 16 -12.94 0.68 -50.04
N MET A 17 -11.91 -0.15 -49.80
CA MET A 17 -11.88 -1.03 -48.68
C MET A 17 -11.78 -0.17 -47.43
N LEU A 18 -12.87 -0.08 -46.68
CA LEU A 18 -12.88 0.37 -45.30
C LEU A 18 -12.13 -0.65 -44.47
N VAL A 19 -10.84 -0.42 -44.26
CA VAL A 19 -10.08 -1.11 -43.21
C VAL A 19 -10.55 -0.48 -41.90
N SER A 20 -11.49 -1.15 -41.23
CA SER A 20 -11.78 -0.85 -39.85
C SER A 20 -10.50 -1.06 -39.04
N PRO A 21 -10.04 -0.07 -38.25
CA PRO A 21 -8.98 -0.35 -37.30
C PRO A 21 -9.55 -1.39 -36.33
N THR A 22 -9.07 -2.61 -36.43
CA THR A 22 -9.18 -3.57 -35.36
C THR A 22 -8.35 -2.96 -34.23
N THR A 23 -9.02 -2.31 -33.29
CA THR A 23 -8.43 -2.05 -31.98
C THR A 23 -8.05 -3.43 -31.46
N ALA A 24 -6.79 -3.78 -31.54
CA ALA A 24 -6.27 -4.89 -30.76
C ALA A 24 -6.57 -4.47 -29.32
N GLU A 25 -7.55 -5.10 -28.72
CA GLU A 25 -7.69 -5.18 -27.28
C GLU A 25 -6.35 -5.76 -26.83
N GLU A 26 -5.48 -4.91 -26.26
CA GLU A 26 -4.33 -5.40 -25.52
C GLU A 26 -4.91 -6.42 -24.55
N PRO A 27 -4.36 -7.67 -24.51
CA PRO A 27 -4.77 -8.59 -23.47
C PRO A 27 -4.55 -7.85 -22.16
N THR A 28 -5.63 -7.47 -21.47
CA THR A 28 -5.58 -7.21 -20.05
C THR A 28 -4.94 -8.46 -19.50
N ALA A 29 -3.66 -8.36 -19.15
CA ALA A 29 -3.08 -9.33 -18.24
C ALA A 29 -4.12 -9.44 -17.12
N GLU A 30 -4.61 -10.63 -16.84
CA GLU A 30 -5.30 -10.91 -15.58
C GLU A 30 -4.25 -10.64 -14.52
N GLY A 31 -4.02 -9.36 -14.25
CA GLY A 31 -2.99 -8.86 -13.36
C GLY A 31 -3.54 -8.88 -11.97
N LEU A 32 -2.68 -9.20 -11.02
CA LEU A 32 -2.94 -9.01 -9.61
C LEU A 32 -3.51 -7.60 -9.37
N ALA A 33 -4.45 -7.50 -8.44
CA ALA A 33 -4.94 -6.19 -8.02
C ALA A 33 -3.76 -5.34 -7.51
N PRO A 34 -3.75 -4.02 -7.77
CA PRO A 34 -2.61 -3.18 -7.45
C PRO A 34 -2.36 -3.09 -5.93
N VAL A 35 -1.11 -2.81 -5.58
CA VAL A 35 -0.71 -2.39 -4.23
C VAL A 35 -0.30 -0.93 -4.31
N ASP A 36 -1.05 -0.07 -3.64
CA ASP A 36 -0.76 1.35 -3.61
C ASP A 36 0.28 1.69 -2.53
N VAL A 37 1.03 2.78 -2.74
CA VAL A 37 2.05 3.24 -1.78
C VAL A 37 1.92 4.73 -1.56
N LEU A 38 1.68 5.14 -0.32
CA LEU A 38 1.71 6.54 0.10
C LEU A 38 2.97 6.81 0.94
N GLN A 39 3.77 7.78 0.53
CA GLN A 39 4.92 8.21 1.30
C GLN A 39 4.54 9.35 2.26
N VAL A 40 4.73 9.13 3.55
CA VAL A 40 4.42 10.05 4.64
C VAL A 40 5.71 10.42 5.37
N SER A 41 6.08 11.70 5.36
CA SER A 41 7.29 12.18 6.03
C SER A 41 7.09 13.54 6.68
N GLY A 42 7.84 13.81 7.76
CA GLY A 42 7.73 15.05 8.51
C GLY A 42 6.89 14.89 9.78
N LEU A 43 6.23 15.96 10.20
CA LEU A 43 5.25 15.91 11.30
C LEU A 43 3.87 15.55 10.76
N PHE A 44 3.13 14.77 11.53
CA PHE A 44 1.72 14.53 11.23
C PHE A 44 0.92 15.80 11.55
N ASP A 45 0.45 16.45 10.52
CA ASP A 45 -0.48 17.58 10.56
C ASP A 45 -1.82 17.19 9.92
N GLU A 46 -2.77 18.11 9.88
CA GLU A 46 -4.10 17.86 9.28
C GLU A 46 -3.98 17.43 7.80
N VAL A 47 -3.05 18.03 7.03
CA VAL A 47 -2.85 17.69 5.62
C VAL A 47 -2.37 16.25 5.46
N THR A 48 -1.50 15.81 6.36
CA THR A 48 -1.01 14.42 6.37
C THR A 48 -2.13 13.44 6.71
N VAL A 49 -2.98 13.77 7.68
CA VAL A 49 -4.14 12.95 8.06
C VAL A 49 -5.13 12.85 6.90
N ASP A 50 -5.48 13.98 6.28
CA ASP A 50 -6.35 14.01 5.10
C ASP A 50 -5.76 13.18 3.95
N SER A 51 -4.45 13.32 3.68
CA SER A 51 -3.77 12.56 2.62
C SER A 51 -3.83 11.05 2.84
N ILE A 52 -3.70 10.57 4.09
CA ILE A 52 -3.83 9.15 4.40
C ILE A 52 -5.27 8.70 4.22
N THR A 53 -6.23 9.47 4.73
CA THR A 53 -7.66 9.17 4.61
C THR A 53 -8.10 9.08 3.15
N ASP A 54 -7.66 10.05 2.32
CA ASP A 54 -7.94 10.09 0.89
C ASP A 54 -7.28 8.92 0.16
N ALA A 55 -6.04 8.53 0.54
CA ALA A 55 -5.35 7.39 -0.05
C ALA A 55 -6.06 6.06 0.25
N ILE A 56 -6.57 5.87 1.48
CA ILE A 56 -7.38 4.69 1.81
C ILE A 56 -8.64 4.66 0.94
N ALA A 57 -9.38 5.78 0.87
CA ALA A 57 -10.59 5.87 0.04
C ALA A 57 -10.30 5.64 -1.45
N ALA A 58 -9.18 6.14 -1.96
CA ALA A 58 -8.76 5.93 -3.35
C ALA A 58 -8.39 4.48 -3.63
N ALA A 59 -7.68 3.81 -2.72
CA ALA A 59 -7.31 2.40 -2.84
C ALA A 59 -8.56 1.50 -2.83
N GLU A 60 -9.51 1.74 -1.93
CA GLU A 60 -10.79 1.03 -1.87
C GLU A 60 -11.60 1.22 -3.17
N ALA A 61 -11.76 2.46 -3.63
CA ALA A 61 -12.47 2.76 -4.86
C ALA A 61 -11.78 2.23 -6.13
N GLY A 62 -10.44 2.16 -6.11
CA GLY A 62 -9.60 1.65 -7.19
C GLY A 62 -9.52 0.12 -7.25
N GLY A 63 -10.03 -0.58 -6.23
CA GLY A 63 -9.93 -2.04 -6.13
C GLY A 63 -8.51 -2.52 -5.84
N SER A 64 -7.70 -1.71 -5.16
CA SER A 64 -6.37 -2.11 -4.70
C SER A 64 -6.50 -3.17 -3.62
N GLN A 65 -5.63 -4.18 -3.65
CA GLN A 65 -5.64 -5.21 -2.61
C GLN A 65 -4.95 -4.75 -1.33
N ALA A 66 -4.05 -3.77 -1.41
CA ALA A 66 -3.38 -3.21 -0.25
C ALA A 66 -2.94 -1.76 -0.48
N LEU A 67 -2.83 -1.00 0.61
CA LEU A 67 -2.20 0.32 0.68
C LEU A 67 -1.02 0.26 1.64
N ILE A 68 0.19 0.56 1.18
CA ILE A 68 1.37 0.67 2.04
C ILE A 68 1.62 2.13 2.42
N LEU A 69 1.58 2.42 3.71
CA LEU A 69 2.01 3.69 4.28
C LEU A 69 3.50 3.63 4.62
N GLN A 70 4.34 4.23 3.77
CA GLN A 70 5.76 4.39 4.04
C GLN A 70 5.97 5.59 4.95
N ILE A 71 6.26 5.37 6.23
CA ILE A 71 6.24 6.42 7.25
C ILE A 71 7.62 6.74 7.82
N ASN A 72 7.90 8.06 7.95
CA ASN A 72 9.02 8.59 8.70
C ASN A 72 8.61 9.90 9.39
N THR A 73 8.22 9.84 10.66
CA THR A 73 7.73 11.00 11.42
C THR A 73 8.32 11.07 12.83
N ARG A 74 8.43 12.30 13.35
CA ARG A 74 8.89 12.56 14.71
C ARG A 74 7.76 12.84 15.71
N GLY A 75 6.52 12.77 15.27
CA GLY A 75 5.33 13.01 16.07
C GLY A 75 4.21 13.67 15.29
N ALA A 76 3.16 14.04 16.00
CA ALA A 76 1.98 14.69 15.43
C ALA A 76 1.77 16.08 16.07
N VAL A 77 1.17 16.98 15.29
CA VAL A 77 0.72 18.31 15.73
C VAL A 77 -0.80 18.46 15.56
N VAL A 78 -1.49 17.35 15.35
CA VAL A 78 -2.95 17.28 15.30
C VAL A 78 -3.55 17.03 16.69
N SER A 79 -4.84 17.24 16.83
CA SER A 79 -5.58 16.92 18.04
C SER A 79 -5.64 15.41 18.30
N GLU A 80 -5.88 15.02 19.57
CA GLU A 80 -6.09 13.64 19.94
C GLU A 80 -7.32 13.03 19.23
N SER A 81 -8.38 13.84 19.03
CA SER A 81 -9.58 13.40 18.29
C SER A 81 -9.24 13.11 16.82
N THR A 82 -8.54 14.03 16.14
CA THR A 82 -8.11 13.83 14.74
C THR A 82 -7.26 12.56 14.60
N MET A 83 -6.34 12.32 15.54
CA MET A 83 -5.50 11.11 15.52
C MET A 83 -6.32 9.84 15.79
N ARG A 84 -7.29 9.91 16.69
CA ARG A 84 -8.21 8.80 16.96
C ARG A 84 -9.03 8.45 15.71
N ASP A 85 -9.59 9.47 15.04
CA ASP A 85 -10.39 9.29 13.84
C ASP A 85 -9.56 8.66 12.70
N LEU A 86 -8.29 9.05 12.57
CA LEU A 86 -7.36 8.41 11.63
C LEU A 86 -7.09 6.93 11.98
N LEU A 87 -6.79 6.64 13.26
CA LEU A 87 -6.56 5.27 13.72
C LEU A 87 -7.80 4.39 13.48
N GLN A 88 -8.99 4.94 13.77
CA GLN A 88 -10.26 4.26 13.50
C GLN A 88 -10.43 4.01 11.99
N ARG A 89 -10.14 5.03 11.14
CA ARG A 89 -10.23 4.88 9.68
C ARG A 89 -9.30 3.80 9.13
N VAL A 90 -8.10 3.66 9.71
CA VAL A 90 -7.16 2.58 9.34
C VAL A 90 -7.67 1.22 9.81
N ALA A 91 -8.23 1.15 11.03
CA ALA A 91 -8.78 -0.10 11.58
C ALA A 91 -10.02 -0.59 10.82
N ASP A 92 -10.82 0.33 10.27
CA ASP A 92 -12.08 0.05 9.55
C ASP A 92 -11.89 0.07 8.02
N ALA A 93 -10.65 0.05 7.53
CA ALA A 93 -10.40 0.08 6.09
C ALA A 93 -10.82 -1.25 5.43
N ASP A 94 -11.54 -1.16 4.30
CA ASP A 94 -11.89 -2.33 3.48
C ASP A 94 -10.69 -2.83 2.64
N VAL A 95 -9.64 -2.02 2.52
CA VAL A 95 -8.37 -2.38 1.88
C VAL A 95 -7.32 -2.71 2.95
N ALA A 96 -6.50 -3.73 2.72
CA ALA A 96 -5.42 -4.06 3.66
C ALA A 96 -4.43 -2.90 3.80
N VAL A 97 -4.13 -2.48 5.02
CA VAL A 97 -3.19 -1.39 5.29
C VAL A 97 -1.88 -1.91 5.83
N GLY A 98 -0.82 -1.77 5.04
CA GLY A 98 0.56 -2.06 5.44
C GLY A 98 1.26 -0.81 5.97
N LEU A 99 1.97 -0.90 7.08
CA LEU A 99 2.76 0.18 7.66
C LEU A 99 4.25 -0.15 7.61
N TRP A 100 5.04 0.66 6.89
CA TRP A 100 6.47 0.43 6.75
C TRP A 100 7.31 1.64 7.17
N VAL A 101 8.21 1.44 8.15
CA VAL A 101 9.14 2.49 8.61
C VAL A 101 10.44 2.42 7.82
N GLY A 102 10.54 3.29 6.83
CA GLY A 102 11.68 3.32 5.90
C GLY A 102 11.69 4.60 5.04
N PRO A 103 12.53 4.63 3.99
CA PRO A 103 13.59 3.67 3.62
C PRO A 103 14.91 3.90 4.38
N ALA A 104 15.04 5.05 5.05
CA ALA A 104 16.28 5.40 5.73
C ALA A 104 16.50 4.57 7.01
N LYS A 105 17.72 4.13 7.26
CA LYS A 105 18.08 3.44 8.52
C LYS A 105 17.79 4.26 9.78
N ALA A 106 17.75 5.58 9.66
CA ALA A 106 17.38 6.49 10.75
C ALA A 106 15.90 6.89 10.73
N ALA A 107 15.07 6.26 9.90
CA ALA A 107 13.63 6.49 9.89
C ALA A 107 13.03 6.18 11.26
N ARG A 108 11.98 6.89 11.60
CA ARG A 108 11.32 6.74 12.88
C ARG A 108 9.84 7.02 12.78
N VAL A 109 9.08 6.42 13.69
CA VAL A 109 7.69 6.80 13.92
C VAL A 109 7.52 6.99 15.41
N TYR A 110 7.36 8.25 15.82
CA TYR A 110 7.27 8.64 17.22
C TYR A 110 5.94 9.34 17.52
N GLY A 111 5.56 9.33 18.79
CA GLY A 111 4.33 9.93 19.28
C GLY A 111 3.09 9.10 18.94
N THR A 112 1.94 9.75 18.95
CA THR A 112 0.65 9.10 18.64
C THR A 112 0.61 8.41 17.27
N PRO A 113 1.32 8.86 16.20
CA PRO A 113 1.40 8.11 14.96
C PRO A 113 1.99 6.70 15.08
N ALA A 114 2.80 6.43 16.11
CA ALA A 114 3.32 5.09 16.35
C ALA A 114 2.21 4.09 16.75
N GLN A 115 1.04 4.57 17.16
CA GLN A 115 -0.12 3.73 17.47
C GLN A 115 -0.74 3.09 16.22
N LEU A 116 -0.43 3.60 15.01
CA LEU A 116 -0.82 2.98 13.74
C LEU A 116 -0.31 1.53 13.63
N PHE A 117 0.81 1.19 14.29
CA PHE A 117 1.30 -0.18 14.37
C PHE A 117 0.33 -1.15 15.03
N GLY A 118 -0.55 -0.65 15.86
CA GLY A 118 -1.52 -1.47 16.59
C GLY A 118 -2.84 -1.68 15.87
N VAL A 119 -3.05 -1.05 14.71
CA VAL A 119 -4.28 -1.15 13.92
C VAL A 119 -4.06 -1.55 12.47
N ALA A 120 -2.85 -1.43 11.94
CA ALA A 120 -2.53 -1.83 10.57
C ALA A 120 -2.45 -3.36 10.44
N ASP A 121 -2.80 -3.92 9.27
CA ASP A 121 -2.81 -5.36 9.00
C ASP A 121 -1.41 -5.96 8.93
N ALA A 122 -0.49 -5.26 8.29
CA ALA A 122 0.91 -5.63 8.21
C ALA A 122 1.82 -4.50 8.65
N THR A 123 2.86 -4.80 9.43
CA THR A 123 3.78 -3.76 9.90
C THR A 123 5.23 -4.22 9.79
N ALA A 124 6.08 -3.38 9.23
CA ALA A 124 7.48 -3.68 9.04
C ALA A 124 8.39 -2.46 9.24
N MET A 125 9.68 -2.72 9.40
CA MET A 125 10.69 -1.69 9.65
C MET A 125 12.00 -2.03 8.95
N VAL A 126 12.72 -1.00 8.51
CA VAL A 126 14.13 -1.12 8.12
C VAL A 126 15.00 -1.30 9.36
N ALA A 127 16.05 -2.11 9.28
CA ALA A 127 17.04 -2.20 10.36
C ALA A 127 17.66 -0.82 10.65
N GLY A 128 17.74 -0.49 11.94
CA GLY A 128 18.23 0.81 12.43
C GLY A 128 17.15 1.90 12.50
N SER A 129 15.94 1.66 11.99
CA SER A 129 14.78 2.51 12.26
C SER A 129 14.24 2.28 13.67
N ARG A 130 13.36 3.16 14.14
CA ARG A 130 12.81 3.12 15.49
C ARG A 130 11.32 3.52 15.51
N ILE A 131 10.59 2.89 16.43
CA ILE A 131 9.22 3.28 16.78
C ILE A 131 9.12 3.57 18.27
N GLY A 132 8.16 4.38 18.70
CA GLY A 132 7.89 4.57 20.13
C GLY A 132 7.37 5.93 20.52
N HIS A 133 7.46 6.21 21.83
CA HIS A 133 6.91 7.42 22.45
C HIS A 133 5.41 7.59 22.17
N THR A 134 4.68 6.46 22.14
CA THR A 134 3.25 6.43 21.77
C THR A 134 2.37 7.28 22.68
N GLY A 135 2.83 7.54 23.91
CA GLY A 135 1.96 8.05 24.98
C GLY A 135 0.94 6.99 25.42
N GLU A 136 -0.14 7.45 26.04
CA GLU A 136 -1.30 6.59 26.34
C GLU A 136 -1.97 6.18 25.03
N LEU A 137 -2.40 4.91 24.97
CA LEU A 137 -3.12 4.40 23.81
C LEU A 137 -4.51 5.04 23.74
N LEU A 138 -4.86 5.49 22.54
CA LEU A 138 -6.17 6.04 22.25
C LEU A 138 -7.22 4.93 22.31
N ARG A 139 -8.44 5.28 22.67
CA ARG A 139 -9.57 4.36 22.65
C ARG A 139 -10.29 4.48 21.33
N LEU A 140 -10.51 3.37 20.68
CA LEU A 140 -11.23 3.25 19.41
C LEU A 140 -12.60 2.62 19.64
N ASP A 141 -13.53 2.85 18.73
CA ASP A 141 -14.86 2.27 18.76
C ASP A 141 -14.84 0.91 18.04
N GLY A 142 -14.95 -0.18 18.82
CA GLY A 142 -15.00 -1.54 18.27
C GLY A 142 -13.63 -2.12 17.85
N ALA A 143 -12.56 -1.33 17.92
CA ALA A 143 -11.21 -1.77 17.61
C ALA A 143 -10.26 -1.59 18.81
N THR A 144 -9.18 -2.36 18.83
CA THR A 144 -8.16 -2.30 19.88
C THR A 144 -6.79 -2.03 19.28
N ILE A 145 -6.03 -1.12 19.89
CA ILE A 145 -4.65 -0.86 19.50
C ILE A 145 -3.76 -1.91 20.16
N GLU A 146 -3.25 -2.84 19.35
CA GLU A 146 -2.44 -3.96 19.83
C GLU A 146 -0.96 -3.76 19.53
N LEU A 147 -0.15 -3.53 20.55
CA LEU A 147 1.31 -3.35 20.43
C LEU A 147 2.09 -4.51 21.07
N GLY A 148 1.49 -5.68 21.11
CA GLY A 148 2.09 -6.89 21.68
C GLY A 148 2.61 -6.66 23.11
N ARG A 149 3.73 -7.28 23.44
CA ARG A 149 4.42 -7.10 24.74
C ARG A 149 5.23 -5.80 24.81
N GLY A 150 5.23 -5.02 23.71
CA GLY A 150 5.97 -3.78 23.60
C GLY A 150 5.24 -2.55 24.13
N ALA A 151 3.95 -2.63 24.40
CA ALA A 151 3.10 -1.48 24.72
C ALA A 151 3.67 -0.58 25.85
N ASP A 152 4.04 -1.17 26.98
CA ASP A 152 4.58 -0.42 28.13
C ASP A 152 5.91 0.27 27.81
N THR A 153 6.79 -0.40 27.07
CA THR A 153 8.08 0.18 26.64
C THR A 153 7.88 1.30 25.63
N LEU A 154 6.95 1.11 24.68
CA LEU A 154 6.69 2.08 23.62
C LEU A 154 6.01 3.35 24.13
N LYS A 155 5.30 3.28 25.25
CA LYS A 155 4.60 4.42 25.85
C LYS A 155 5.56 5.61 26.07
N ASN A 156 6.72 5.37 26.69
CA ASN A 156 7.68 6.42 27.04
C ASN A 156 9.07 6.23 26.40
N GLY A 157 9.28 5.09 25.77
CA GLY A 157 10.55 4.71 25.14
C GLY A 157 10.39 4.40 23.66
N SER A 158 11.45 3.86 23.08
CA SER A 158 11.44 3.45 21.68
C SER A 158 12.13 2.10 21.48
N MET A 159 11.70 1.38 20.47
CA MET A 159 12.24 0.08 20.06
C MET A 159 12.92 0.16 18.71
N THR A 160 13.97 -0.64 18.52
CA THR A 160 14.55 -0.96 17.23
C THR A 160 13.70 -2.01 16.53
N PHE A 161 13.99 -2.29 15.25
CA PHE A 161 13.38 -3.41 14.52
C PHE A 161 13.48 -4.74 15.31
N THR A 162 14.67 -5.09 15.79
CA THR A 162 14.91 -6.34 16.52
C THR A 162 14.08 -6.43 17.81
N ASP A 163 14.04 -5.34 18.58
CA ASP A 163 13.28 -5.29 19.83
C ASP A 163 11.76 -5.36 19.56
N ALA A 164 11.28 -4.61 18.56
CA ALA A 164 9.87 -4.59 18.18
C ALA A 164 9.39 -5.96 17.68
N ARG A 165 10.22 -6.64 16.86
CA ARG A 165 9.97 -8.01 16.41
C ARG A 165 9.89 -8.98 17.59
N ALA A 166 10.89 -8.95 18.48
CA ALA A 166 10.92 -9.84 19.65
C ALA A 166 9.77 -9.60 20.63
N ALA A 167 9.28 -8.36 20.71
CA ALA A 167 8.13 -7.99 21.53
C ALA A 167 6.76 -8.31 20.88
N GLY A 168 6.73 -8.73 19.63
CA GLY A 168 5.48 -9.00 18.89
C GLY A 168 4.72 -7.71 18.54
N VAL A 169 5.44 -6.61 18.37
CA VAL A 169 4.88 -5.32 17.91
C VAL A 169 4.69 -5.31 16.40
N LEU A 170 5.56 -6.05 15.67
CA LEU A 170 5.48 -6.14 14.23
C LEU A 170 4.54 -7.27 13.82
N ARG A 171 3.62 -6.95 12.93
CA ARG A 171 2.72 -7.91 12.26
C ARG A 171 3.34 -8.27 10.92
N LEU A 172 4.15 -9.31 10.93
CA LEU A 172 4.89 -9.82 9.78
C LEU A 172 4.29 -11.16 9.38
N ASN A 173 4.42 -11.51 8.09
CA ASN A 173 3.97 -12.83 7.62
C ASN A 173 4.74 -13.95 8.35
N PRO A 174 4.05 -14.82 9.12
CA PRO A 174 4.71 -15.86 9.91
C PRO A 174 5.39 -16.93 9.06
N ASP A 175 4.96 -17.10 7.81
CA ASP A 175 5.46 -18.11 6.89
C ASP A 175 6.71 -17.64 6.13
N ARG A 176 7.09 -16.38 6.29
CA ARG A 176 8.29 -15.81 5.65
C ARG A 176 9.44 -15.62 6.62
N ALA A 177 10.63 -16.02 6.16
CA ALA A 177 11.87 -15.76 6.88
C ALA A 177 12.30 -14.31 6.68
N ILE A 178 12.11 -13.46 7.69
CA ILE A 178 12.54 -12.08 7.64
C ILE A 178 14.02 -11.99 8.02
N PRO A 179 14.87 -11.38 7.17
CA PRO A 179 16.26 -11.17 7.49
C PRO A 179 16.44 -10.33 8.77
N ASP A 180 17.55 -10.53 9.50
CA ASP A 180 17.93 -9.67 10.63
C ASP A 180 18.13 -8.20 10.24
N THR A 181 18.23 -7.93 8.94
CA THR A 181 18.30 -6.58 8.35
C THR A 181 16.93 -5.89 8.27
N GLY A 182 15.87 -6.56 8.71
CA GLY A 182 14.50 -6.05 8.58
C GLY A 182 14.00 -6.06 7.13
N VAL A 183 12.98 -5.27 6.86
CA VAL A 183 12.36 -5.12 5.54
C VAL A 183 12.96 -3.87 4.85
N PRO A 184 13.94 -4.03 3.94
CA PRO A 184 14.79 -2.91 3.51
C PRO A 184 14.15 -2.01 2.45
N THR A 185 13.15 -2.48 1.71
CA THR A 185 12.56 -1.76 0.57
C THR A 185 11.04 -1.89 0.56
N VAL A 186 10.34 -1.00 -0.16
CA VAL A 186 8.90 -1.13 -0.43
C VAL A 186 8.59 -2.46 -1.10
N ARG A 187 9.40 -2.89 -2.08
CA ARG A 187 9.24 -4.19 -2.72
C ARG A 187 9.31 -5.34 -1.71
N SER A 188 10.25 -5.27 -0.75
CA SER A 188 10.32 -6.27 0.32
C SER A 188 9.09 -6.21 1.23
N MET A 189 8.49 -5.02 1.44
CA MET A 189 7.23 -4.89 2.20
C MET A 189 6.08 -5.54 1.43
N ILE A 190 5.98 -5.34 0.12
CA ILE A 190 4.99 -6.00 -0.73
C ILE A 190 5.13 -7.53 -0.62
N LEU A 191 6.36 -8.05 -0.68
CA LEU A 191 6.65 -9.47 -0.49
C LEU A 191 6.27 -9.99 0.90
N GLU A 192 6.39 -9.17 1.95
CA GLU A 192 5.96 -9.56 3.30
C GLU A 192 4.44 -9.61 3.46
N MET A 193 3.70 -8.88 2.62
CA MET A 193 2.23 -8.91 2.61
C MET A 193 1.67 -10.09 1.81
N ASP A 194 2.47 -10.70 0.94
CA ASP A 194 2.07 -11.81 0.11
C ASP A 194 1.74 -13.06 0.94
N GLY A 195 0.57 -13.65 0.70
CA GLY A 195 0.05 -14.76 1.48
C GLY A 195 -0.44 -14.39 2.89
N LEU A 196 -0.45 -13.10 3.26
CA LEU A 196 -1.00 -12.67 4.55
C LEU A 196 -2.51 -12.92 4.57
N VAL A 197 -2.98 -13.55 5.63
CA VAL A 197 -4.41 -13.78 5.87
C VAL A 197 -4.94 -12.65 6.75
N LEU A 198 -5.91 -11.91 6.24
CA LEU A 198 -6.58 -10.83 6.97
C LEU A 198 -7.64 -11.40 7.94
N ASP A 199 -8.14 -10.57 8.84
CA ASP A 199 -9.11 -10.96 9.87
C ASP A 199 -10.44 -11.46 9.28
N ASP A 200 -10.80 -11.01 8.07
CA ASP A 200 -11.97 -11.47 7.31
C ASP A 200 -11.74 -12.79 6.55
N GLY A 201 -10.51 -13.34 6.60
CA GLY A 201 -10.10 -14.54 5.90
C GLY A 201 -9.61 -14.31 4.47
N THR A 202 -9.55 -13.08 3.98
CA THR A 202 -8.95 -12.74 2.69
C THR A 202 -7.46 -13.01 2.73
N VAL A 203 -6.93 -13.64 1.67
CA VAL A 203 -5.50 -13.87 1.48
C VAL A 203 -4.98 -12.87 0.46
N LEU A 204 -3.96 -12.10 0.81
CA LEU A 204 -3.32 -11.17 -0.11
C LEU A 204 -2.43 -11.94 -1.11
N ASP A 205 -2.58 -11.60 -2.38
CA ASP A 205 -1.76 -12.11 -3.48
C ASP A 205 -1.07 -10.92 -4.16
N THR A 206 0.10 -10.55 -3.63
CA THR A 206 0.80 -9.32 -4.02
C THR A 206 1.95 -9.57 -4.98
N VAL A 207 2.24 -10.84 -5.30
CA VAL A 207 3.36 -11.24 -6.16
C VAL A 207 2.87 -12.19 -7.23
N ALA A 208 3.00 -11.79 -8.49
CA ALA A 208 2.71 -12.69 -9.59
C ALA A 208 3.61 -13.93 -9.51
N GLU A 209 3.03 -15.10 -9.57
CA GLU A 209 3.77 -16.36 -9.74
C GLU A 209 4.57 -16.27 -11.05
N GLU A 210 5.89 -16.48 -10.98
CA GLU A 210 6.68 -16.64 -12.20
C GLU A 210 6.24 -17.97 -12.83
N PRO A 211 5.83 -17.97 -14.12
CA PRO A 211 5.52 -19.21 -14.80
C PRO A 211 6.74 -20.14 -14.70
N ASP A 212 6.51 -21.40 -14.39
CA ASP A 212 7.57 -22.41 -14.41
C ASP A 212 8.23 -22.49 -15.81
N ALA A 213 9.36 -23.19 -15.90
CA ALA A 213 10.10 -23.31 -17.17
C ALA A 213 9.28 -23.97 -18.31
N GLU A 214 8.09 -24.47 -18.03
CA GLU A 214 7.15 -25.11 -18.95
C GLU A 214 5.96 -24.18 -19.27
N GLY A 215 5.89 -22.97 -18.69
CA GLY A 215 4.85 -21.97 -18.96
C GLY A 215 3.50 -22.30 -18.30
N VAL A 216 3.49 -23.14 -17.28
CA VAL A 216 2.30 -23.49 -16.50
C VAL A 216 2.37 -22.76 -15.16
N THR A 217 1.40 -21.88 -14.89
CA THR A 217 1.14 -21.34 -13.55
C THR A 217 0.51 -22.42 -12.67
N GLN A 218 1.06 -22.63 -11.48
CA GLN A 218 0.50 -23.53 -10.49
C GLN A 218 -0.51 -22.82 -9.61
#